data_6ed0c049415c0dbcbd17937ab0204d2a
#
_entry.id   6ed0c049415c0dbcbd17937ab0204d2a
#
_cell.length_a   1.000
_cell.length_b   1.000
_cell.length_c   1.000
_cell.angle_alpha   90.00
_cell.angle_beta   90.00
_cell.angle_gamma   90.00
#
_symmetry.space_group_name_H-M   'P 1'
#
loop_
_entity.id
_entity.type
_entity.pdbx_description
1 polymer ?
#
loop_
_entity_poly.entity_id
_entity_poly.type
_entity_poly.pdbx_seq_one_letter_code
_entity_poly.pdbx_strand_id
1 'polypeptide(L)'
;WTRFHCRNIVSYVNEQAEVLHQYTKAPVGTDMMATNLLSYEETNRQLDVVQYNHYEPAAELGRMSFAYDFLRTVKDKPFWVTETQAGWNGSTFAEFGYRPAGACYANTWLPVARGGEMVEYWHFRAHPNGHELAHGALFNTAGRAYRVTGEIARAAKEFEACRDLLRR
;
A
#
# COMPACT_ATOMS: atom_id res chain seq x y z
N TRP A 1 15.04 -24.94 5.43
CA TRP A 1 15.43 -23.58 5.81
C TRP A 1 14.31 -22.59 5.54
N THR A 2 13.77 -22.50 4.34
CA THR A 2 12.67 -21.57 3.97
C THR A 2 11.45 -21.74 4.86
N ARG A 3 10.98 -22.98 5.09
CA ARG A 3 9.84 -23.24 5.99
C ARG A 3 10.09 -22.77 7.42
N PHE A 4 11.31 -22.93 7.92
CA PHE A 4 11.68 -22.45 9.25
C PHE A 4 11.56 -20.91 9.33
N HIS A 5 12.14 -20.21 8.35
CA HIS A 5 12.05 -18.73 8.30
C HIS A 5 10.62 -18.24 8.18
N CYS A 6 9.82 -18.83 7.29
CA CYS A 6 8.42 -18.44 7.15
C CYS A 6 7.66 -18.63 8.47
N ARG A 7 7.79 -19.78 9.12
CA ARG A 7 7.13 -20.04 10.40
C ARG A 7 7.60 -19.10 11.50
N ASN A 8 8.89 -18.77 11.55
CA ASN A 8 9.44 -17.86 12.53
C ASN A 8 8.89 -16.44 12.36
N ILE A 9 8.80 -15.94 11.12
CA ILE A 9 8.22 -14.63 10.85
C ILE A 9 6.72 -14.61 11.16
N VAL A 10 5.99 -15.66 10.78
CA VAL A 10 4.56 -15.80 11.11
C VAL A 10 4.34 -15.78 12.62
N SER A 11 5.13 -16.56 13.39
CA SER A 11 5.06 -16.55 14.86
C SER A 11 5.32 -15.15 15.42
N TYR A 12 6.39 -14.52 14.99
CA TYR A 12 6.79 -13.19 15.43
C TYR A 12 5.71 -12.13 15.17
N VAL A 13 5.11 -12.11 13.98
CA VAL A 13 4.04 -11.15 13.65
C VAL A 13 2.79 -11.38 14.51
N ASN A 14 2.37 -12.65 14.65
CA ASN A 14 1.17 -12.96 15.41
C ASN A 14 1.37 -12.70 16.93
N GLU A 15 2.53 -13.00 17.49
CA GLU A 15 2.86 -12.68 18.88
C GLU A 15 2.83 -11.17 19.16
N GLN A 16 3.35 -10.36 18.24
CA GLN A 16 3.26 -8.89 18.37
C GLN A 16 1.82 -8.40 18.30
N ALA A 17 1.01 -8.93 17.39
CA ALA A 17 -0.40 -8.58 17.30
C ALA A 17 -1.15 -8.91 18.60
N GLU A 18 -0.92 -10.08 19.18
CA GLU A 18 -1.50 -10.48 20.47
C GLU A 18 -1.14 -9.51 21.60
N VAL A 19 0.12 -9.07 21.65
CA VAL A 19 0.56 -8.06 22.63
C VAL A 19 -0.14 -6.72 22.38
N LEU A 20 -0.17 -6.23 21.13
CA LEU A 20 -0.78 -4.95 20.80
C LEU A 20 -2.27 -4.92 21.14
N HIS A 21 -3.01 -5.99 20.90
CA HIS A 21 -4.44 -6.10 21.23
C HIS A 21 -4.75 -5.95 22.73
N GLN A 22 -3.76 -6.13 23.59
CA GLN A 22 -3.93 -5.88 25.03
C GLN A 22 -3.97 -4.37 25.34
N TYR A 23 -3.40 -3.53 24.48
CA TYR A 23 -3.18 -2.11 24.76
C TYR A 23 -3.94 -1.17 23.83
N THR A 24 -4.43 -1.66 22.67
CA THR A 24 -5.16 -0.82 21.71
C THR A 24 -6.42 -1.49 21.19
N LYS A 25 -7.37 -0.64 20.77
CA LYS A 25 -8.56 -1.04 19.98
C LYS A 25 -8.43 -0.64 18.51
N ALA A 26 -7.33 0.06 18.16
CA ALA A 26 -7.05 0.37 16.76
C ALA A 26 -6.77 -0.93 15.98
N PRO A 27 -7.14 -1.00 14.71
CA PRO A 27 -6.80 -2.14 13.86
C PRO A 27 -5.27 -2.34 13.80
N VAL A 28 -4.84 -3.57 13.96
CA VAL A 28 -3.44 -3.99 13.87
C VAL A 28 -3.22 -4.70 12.54
N GLY A 29 -2.23 -4.27 11.79
CA GLY A 29 -1.82 -4.88 10.53
C GLY A 29 -0.30 -4.87 10.38
N THR A 30 0.21 -5.46 9.33
CA THR A 30 1.63 -5.41 8.96
C THR A 30 1.80 -5.28 7.47
N ASP A 31 2.75 -4.47 7.07
CA ASP A 31 3.10 -4.29 5.67
C ASP A 31 3.62 -5.59 5.06
N MET A 32 3.04 -5.96 3.94
CA MET A 32 3.44 -7.13 3.18
C MET A 32 3.73 -6.77 1.72
N MET A 33 4.67 -7.48 1.14
CA MET A 33 4.99 -7.40 -0.28
C MET A 33 4.79 -8.76 -0.94
N ALA A 34 4.41 -8.76 -2.22
CA ALA A 34 4.15 -9.98 -2.99
C ALA A 34 5.32 -10.97 -3.05
N THR A 35 6.54 -10.49 -2.83
CA THR A 35 7.78 -11.25 -3.03
C THR A 35 8.35 -11.92 -1.77
N ASN A 36 7.73 -11.73 -0.61
CA ASN A 36 8.33 -12.20 0.65
C ASN A 36 8.09 -13.68 0.98
N LEU A 37 7.46 -14.43 0.10
CA LEU A 37 7.24 -15.89 0.22
C LEU A 37 6.52 -16.31 1.51
N LEU A 38 5.82 -15.42 2.17
CA LEU A 38 5.05 -15.71 3.39
C LEU A 38 3.66 -16.25 3.04
N SER A 39 3.12 -17.07 3.90
CA SER A 39 1.70 -17.41 3.87
C SER A 39 0.89 -16.21 4.34
N TYR A 40 0.14 -15.59 3.43
CA TYR A 40 -0.74 -14.47 3.78
C TYR A 40 -1.78 -14.85 4.82
N GLU A 41 -2.38 -16.02 4.69
CA GLU A 41 -3.37 -16.53 5.64
C GLU A 41 -2.77 -16.69 7.05
N GLU A 42 -1.65 -17.40 7.17
CA GLU A 42 -1.00 -17.63 8.46
C GLU A 42 -0.46 -16.35 9.08
N THR A 43 0.14 -15.46 8.28
CA THR A 43 0.71 -14.19 8.77
C THR A 43 -0.40 -13.27 9.28
N ASN A 44 -1.54 -13.24 8.59
CA ASN A 44 -2.65 -12.37 8.95
C ASN A 44 -3.61 -12.97 9.99
N ARG A 45 -3.31 -14.13 10.58
CA ARG A 45 -4.25 -14.83 11.48
C ARG A 45 -4.70 -13.96 12.66
N GLN A 46 -3.77 -13.30 13.32
CA GLN A 46 -4.02 -12.43 14.48
C GLN A 46 -4.14 -10.93 14.11
N LEU A 47 -3.89 -10.58 12.87
CA LEU A 47 -4.03 -9.20 12.40
C LEU A 47 -5.48 -8.87 12.09
N ASP A 48 -5.88 -7.62 12.24
CA ASP A 48 -7.25 -7.16 11.98
C ASP A 48 -7.50 -6.87 10.52
N VAL A 49 -6.46 -6.41 9.81
CA VAL A 49 -6.51 -5.96 8.42
C VAL A 49 -5.33 -6.50 7.64
N VAL A 50 -5.58 -6.87 6.39
CA VAL A 50 -4.52 -7.23 5.43
C VAL A 50 -3.94 -5.94 4.86
N GLN A 51 -2.64 -5.74 5.00
CA GLN A 51 -1.92 -4.59 4.44
C GLN A 51 -0.99 -5.03 3.31
N TYR A 52 -0.74 -4.14 2.37
CA TYR A 52 0.06 -4.45 1.19
C TYR A 52 0.79 -3.24 0.64
N ASN A 53 2.06 -3.43 0.31
CA ASN A 53 2.88 -2.43 -0.38
C ASN A 53 2.87 -2.66 -1.87
N HIS A 54 2.44 -1.67 -2.62
CA HIS A 54 2.28 -1.73 -4.06
C HIS A 54 3.25 -0.77 -4.78
N TYR A 55 4.25 -1.33 -5.44
CA TYR A 55 5.27 -0.58 -6.19
C TYR A 55 5.40 -1.01 -7.67
N GLU A 56 4.40 -1.63 -8.22
CA GLU A 56 4.41 -2.11 -9.59
C GLU A 56 4.40 -0.95 -10.61
N PRO A 57 5.02 -1.13 -11.77
CA PRO A 57 4.96 -0.16 -12.88
C PRO A 57 3.53 0.17 -13.30
N ALA A 58 3.34 1.36 -13.86
CA ALA A 58 2.04 1.78 -14.38
C ALA A 58 1.47 0.83 -15.45
N ALA A 59 2.34 0.16 -16.21
CA ALA A 59 1.95 -0.84 -17.20
C ALA A 59 1.37 -2.12 -16.58
N GLU A 60 1.67 -2.39 -15.31
CA GLU A 60 1.27 -3.61 -14.59
C GLU A 60 -0.02 -3.44 -13.77
N LEU A 61 -0.71 -2.32 -13.86
CA LEU A 61 -1.94 -2.06 -13.10
C LEU A 61 -3.01 -3.14 -13.31
N GLY A 62 -3.10 -3.71 -14.50
CA GLY A 62 -4.01 -4.84 -14.76
C GLY A 62 -3.68 -6.09 -13.93
N ARG A 63 -2.39 -6.39 -13.77
CA ARG A 63 -1.91 -7.50 -12.93
C ARG A 63 -2.21 -7.24 -11.45
N MET A 64 -2.13 -6.00 -11.02
CA MET A 64 -2.45 -5.61 -9.66
C MET A 64 -3.91 -5.83 -9.28
N SER A 65 -4.83 -5.77 -10.23
CA SER A 65 -6.23 -6.16 -10.01
C SER A 65 -6.35 -7.55 -9.43
N PHE A 66 -5.63 -8.52 -9.99
CA PHE A 66 -5.60 -9.89 -9.47
C PHE A 66 -5.04 -9.96 -8.04
N ALA A 67 -3.94 -9.24 -7.78
CA ALA A 67 -3.36 -9.19 -6.44
C ALA A 67 -4.34 -8.64 -5.40
N TYR A 68 -5.07 -7.58 -5.72
CA TYR A 68 -6.08 -7.00 -4.83
C TYR A 68 -7.27 -7.94 -4.60
N ASP A 69 -7.73 -8.64 -5.61
CA ASP A 69 -8.77 -9.67 -5.45
C ASP A 69 -8.29 -10.78 -4.50
N PHE A 70 -7.03 -11.22 -4.66
CA PHE A 70 -6.41 -12.18 -3.74
C PHE A 70 -6.34 -11.66 -2.30
N LEU A 71 -5.87 -10.43 -2.07
CA LEU A 71 -5.76 -9.85 -0.72
C LEU A 71 -7.09 -9.84 0.00
N ARG A 72 -8.16 -9.53 -0.73
CA ARG A 72 -9.52 -9.56 -0.18
C ARG A 72 -9.95 -10.93 0.31
N THR A 73 -9.51 -12.01 -0.36
CA THR A 73 -9.87 -13.38 0.04
C THR A 73 -9.19 -13.85 1.31
N VAL A 74 -8.07 -13.23 1.72
CA VAL A 74 -7.30 -13.65 2.89
C VAL A 74 -8.12 -13.57 4.19
N LYS A 75 -8.97 -12.53 4.31
CA LYS A 75 -9.84 -12.34 5.50
C LYS A 75 -11.32 -12.12 5.16
N ASP A 76 -11.69 -12.12 3.89
CA ASP A 76 -13.03 -11.73 3.43
C ASP A 76 -13.46 -10.35 3.98
N LYS A 77 -12.51 -9.41 3.99
CA LYS A 77 -12.66 -8.04 4.47
C LYS A 77 -11.96 -7.06 3.54
N PRO A 78 -12.26 -5.76 3.60
CA PRO A 78 -11.45 -4.75 2.96
C PRO A 78 -9.98 -4.86 3.38
N PHE A 79 -9.08 -4.57 2.45
CA PHE A 79 -7.64 -4.51 2.67
C PHE A 79 -7.14 -3.07 2.57
N TRP A 80 -5.92 -2.82 3.03
CA TRP A 80 -5.27 -1.52 2.94
C TRP A 80 -4.01 -1.59 2.07
N VAL A 81 -3.86 -0.62 1.17
CA VAL A 81 -2.59 -0.36 0.51
C VAL A 81 -1.87 0.68 1.36
N THR A 82 -0.90 0.23 2.14
CA THR A 82 -0.20 1.04 3.15
C THR A 82 1.08 1.68 2.63
N GLU A 83 1.52 1.25 1.46
CA GLU A 83 2.53 1.97 0.67
C GLU A 83 2.26 1.85 -0.82
N THR A 84 2.33 2.97 -1.51
CA THR A 84 2.47 2.98 -2.97
C THR A 84 3.22 4.22 -3.43
N GLN A 85 3.84 4.13 -4.61
CA GLN A 85 4.63 5.22 -5.15
C GLN A 85 3.76 6.38 -5.65
N ALA A 86 4.13 7.59 -5.25
CA ALA A 86 3.47 8.80 -5.73
C ALA A 86 3.90 9.16 -7.17
N GLY A 87 5.14 9.53 -7.36
CA GLY A 87 5.61 10.02 -8.65
C GLY A 87 6.65 9.15 -9.34
N TRP A 88 7.58 8.61 -8.59
CA TRP A 88 8.75 7.92 -9.10
C TRP A 88 9.35 7.03 -8.02
N ASN A 89 9.75 5.83 -8.40
CA ASN A 89 10.48 4.92 -7.53
C ASN A 89 11.89 4.71 -8.10
N GLY A 90 12.81 5.60 -7.77
CA GLY A 90 14.20 5.53 -8.26
C GLY A 90 15.10 4.62 -7.45
N SER A 91 14.64 4.10 -6.32
CA SER A 91 15.55 3.38 -5.43
C SER A 91 15.65 1.90 -5.73
N THR A 92 14.64 1.28 -6.35
CA THR A 92 14.64 -0.16 -6.21
C THR A 92 14.25 -0.99 -7.40
N PHE A 93 13.15 -0.82 -8.05
CA PHE A 93 12.77 -2.05 -8.74
C PHE A 93 12.12 -1.92 -10.09
N ALA A 94 11.57 -0.80 -10.47
CA ALA A 94 10.68 -0.97 -11.57
C ALA A 94 10.57 0.15 -12.58
N GLU A 95 10.44 1.37 -12.17
CA GLU A 95 10.24 2.47 -13.11
C GLU A 95 11.27 3.58 -12.86
N PHE A 96 12.23 3.68 -13.77
CA PHE A 96 13.10 4.84 -13.84
C PHE A 96 12.34 5.98 -14.54
N GLY A 97 12.10 7.05 -13.82
CA GLY A 97 11.46 8.23 -14.35
C GLY A 97 10.06 8.51 -13.77
N TYR A 98 9.47 9.59 -14.23
CA TYR A 98 8.15 10.00 -13.76
C TYR A 98 7.04 9.13 -14.33
N ARG A 99 6.10 8.79 -13.48
CA ARG A 99 4.91 8.06 -13.92
C ARG A 99 4.12 8.87 -14.96
N PRO A 100 3.51 8.21 -15.95
CA PRO A 100 2.64 8.87 -16.91
C PRO A 100 1.52 9.64 -16.24
N ALA A 101 1.01 10.68 -16.91
CA ALA A 101 -0.16 11.40 -16.42
C ALA A 101 -1.36 10.46 -16.27
N GLY A 102 -2.07 10.58 -15.16
CA GLY A 102 -3.20 9.71 -14.82
C GLY A 102 -2.82 8.39 -14.12
N ALA A 103 -1.54 8.00 -14.11
CA ALA A 103 -1.13 6.76 -13.47
C ALA A 103 -1.35 6.76 -11.96
N CYS A 104 -1.04 7.85 -11.26
CA CYS A 104 -1.32 7.96 -9.83
C CYS A 104 -2.80 8.00 -9.54
N TYR A 105 -3.59 8.66 -10.38
CA TYR A 105 -5.04 8.65 -10.25
C TYR A 105 -5.61 7.23 -10.38
N ALA A 106 -5.21 6.49 -11.41
CA ALA A 106 -5.62 5.10 -11.59
C ALA A 106 -5.17 4.20 -10.44
N ASN A 107 -3.93 4.40 -9.96
CA ASN A 107 -3.36 3.66 -8.84
C ASN A 107 -4.07 3.93 -7.51
N THR A 108 -4.69 5.10 -7.36
CA THR A 108 -5.53 5.42 -6.19
C THR A 108 -6.89 4.73 -6.27
N TRP A 109 -7.52 4.73 -7.43
CA TRP A 109 -8.85 4.16 -7.61
C TRP A 109 -8.87 2.64 -7.67
N LEU A 110 -7.84 2.02 -8.24
CA LEU A 110 -7.82 0.58 -8.49
C LEU A 110 -8.00 -0.27 -7.22
N PRO A 111 -7.26 -0.05 -6.11
CA PRO A 111 -7.47 -0.82 -4.89
C PRO A 111 -8.87 -0.63 -4.31
N VAL A 112 -9.40 0.59 -4.32
CA VAL A 112 -10.76 0.89 -3.84
C VAL A 112 -11.81 0.19 -4.69
N ALA A 113 -11.66 0.22 -6.02
CA ALA A 113 -12.55 -0.50 -6.94
C ALA A 113 -12.50 -2.03 -6.76
N ARG A 114 -11.47 -2.55 -6.10
CA ARG A 114 -11.28 -3.98 -5.77
C ARG A 114 -11.57 -4.31 -4.30
N GLY A 115 -12.16 -3.38 -3.55
CA GLY A 115 -12.59 -3.59 -2.18
C GLY A 115 -11.56 -3.24 -1.12
N GLY A 116 -10.52 -2.50 -1.49
CA GLY A 116 -9.65 -1.82 -0.52
C GLY A 116 -10.32 -0.58 0.05
N GLU A 117 -9.99 -0.18 1.25
CA GLU A 117 -10.57 1.00 1.89
C GLU A 117 -9.56 2.08 2.25
N MET A 118 -8.26 1.84 2.03
CA MET A 118 -7.18 2.78 2.30
C MET A 118 -6.09 2.69 1.25
N VAL A 119 -5.56 3.85 0.87
CA VAL A 119 -4.38 3.97 -0.01
C VAL A 119 -3.45 5.04 0.56
N GLU A 120 -2.26 4.66 0.95
CA GLU A 120 -1.22 5.56 1.45
C GLU A 120 -0.06 5.66 0.48
N TYR A 121 0.59 6.83 0.45
CA TYR A 121 1.64 7.14 -0.52
C TYR A 121 3.00 7.32 0.14
N TRP A 122 3.99 6.67 -0.41
CA TRP A 122 5.39 6.86 -0.10
C TRP A 122 6.04 7.71 -1.22
N HIS A 123 6.51 8.96 -0.97
CA HIS A 123 6.48 9.74 0.27
C HIS A 123 5.50 10.94 0.19
N PHE A 124 5.15 11.48 1.35
CA PHE A 124 4.47 12.77 1.39
C PHE A 124 5.38 13.89 0.91
N ARG A 125 6.60 13.99 1.45
CA ARG A 125 7.60 14.99 1.10
C ARG A 125 8.95 14.33 0.79
N ALA A 126 9.61 14.77 -0.27
CA ALA A 126 10.90 14.26 -0.66
C ALA A 126 11.94 14.44 0.47
N HIS A 127 12.73 13.41 0.70
CA HIS A 127 13.81 13.45 1.66
C HIS A 127 14.92 14.38 1.16
N PRO A 128 15.55 15.19 2.02
CA PRO A 128 16.65 16.04 1.64
C PRO A 128 17.96 15.26 1.46
N ASN A 129 18.06 14.09 2.07
CA ASN A 129 19.22 13.19 2.00
C ASN A 129 18.79 11.77 2.40
N GLY A 130 19.75 10.84 2.37
CA GLY A 130 19.53 9.47 2.80
C GLY A 130 19.27 8.50 1.64
N HIS A 131 19.00 7.27 2.00
CA HIS A 131 18.92 6.16 1.04
C HIS A 131 17.74 6.29 0.07
N GLU A 132 16.66 6.90 0.52
CA GLU A 132 15.43 7.08 -0.26
C GLU A 132 15.29 8.47 -0.87
N LEU A 133 16.38 9.20 -0.99
CA LEU A 133 16.44 10.48 -1.68
C LEU A 133 15.82 10.45 -3.09
N ALA A 134 15.95 9.31 -3.77
CA ALA A 134 15.49 9.13 -5.13
C ALA A 134 14.02 8.70 -5.24
N HIS A 135 13.32 8.46 -4.14
CA HIS A 135 11.88 8.20 -4.18
C HIS A 135 11.07 9.43 -4.60
N GLY A 136 10.10 9.22 -5.46
CA GLY A 136 9.10 10.22 -5.79
C GLY A 136 8.22 10.54 -4.58
N ALA A 137 7.79 11.79 -4.50
CA ALA A 137 6.97 12.28 -3.40
C ALA A 137 5.82 13.15 -3.92
N LEU A 138 4.88 13.52 -3.05
CA LEU A 138 3.84 14.48 -3.38
C LEU A 138 4.41 15.91 -3.45
N PHE A 139 5.32 16.21 -2.53
CA PHE A 139 5.97 17.52 -2.43
C PHE A 139 7.49 17.37 -2.50
N ASN A 140 8.14 18.35 -3.12
CA ASN A 140 9.59 18.40 -3.09
C ASN A 140 10.15 18.85 -1.72
N THR A 141 11.45 18.86 -1.56
CA THR A 141 12.10 19.27 -0.30
C THR A 141 11.77 20.70 0.13
N ALA A 142 11.45 21.59 -0.82
CA ALA A 142 11.03 22.97 -0.56
C ALA A 142 9.50 23.11 -0.30
N GLY A 143 8.75 22.03 -0.26
CA GLY A 143 7.31 22.03 -0.02
C GLY A 143 6.45 22.37 -1.25
N ARG A 144 7.03 22.42 -2.45
CA ARG A 144 6.26 22.63 -3.69
C ARG A 144 5.65 21.32 -4.17
N ALA A 145 4.36 21.37 -4.52
CA ALA A 145 3.64 20.20 -5.02
C ALA A 145 4.18 19.75 -6.39
N TYR A 146 4.32 18.44 -6.55
CA TYR A 146 4.51 17.83 -7.86
C TYR A 146 3.16 17.63 -8.58
N ARG A 147 3.19 17.38 -9.88
CA ARG A 147 2.00 17.12 -10.71
C ARG A 147 1.07 16.06 -10.11
N VAL A 148 1.65 14.97 -9.62
CA VAL A 148 0.92 13.82 -9.05
C VAL A 148 0.07 14.19 -7.84
N THR A 149 0.42 15.23 -7.10
CA THR A 149 -0.38 15.74 -5.98
C THR A 149 -1.79 16.14 -6.45
N GLY A 150 -1.90 16.73 -7.64
CA GLY A 150 -3.19 17.06 -8.23
C GLY A 150 -4.05 15.85 -8.58
N GLU A 151 -3.42 14.77 -9.05
CA GLU A 151 -4.12 13.53 -9.38
C GLU A 151 -4.71 12.87 -8.12
N ILE A 152 -3.90 12.79 -7.06
CA ILE A 152 -4.31 12.20 -5.78
C ILE A 152 -5.36 13.07 -5.09
N ALA A 153 -5.20 14.39 -5.10
CA ALA A 153 -6.18 15.32 -4.54
C ALA A 153 -7.54 15.25 -5.27
N ARG A 154 -7.52 15.00 -6.58
CA ARG A 154 -8.73 14.74 -7.36
C ARG A 154 -9.42 13.46 -6.91
N ALA A 155 -8.70 12.34 -6.83
CA ALA A 155 -9.26 11.08 -6.37
C ALA A 155 -9.83 11.19 -4.94
N ALA A 156 -9.13 11.88 -4.03
CA ALA A 156 -9.61 12.10 -2.66
C ALA A 156 -10.94 12.87 -2.61
N LYS A 157 -11.12 13.90 -3.45
CA LYS A 157 -12.39 14.62 -3.57
C LYS A 157 -13.52 13.74 -4.13
N GLU A 158 -13.19 12.88 -5.08
CA GLU A 158 -14.15 11.93 -5.66
C GLU A 158 -14.55 10.86 -4.62
N PHE A 159 -13.62 10.35 -3.80
CA PHE A 159 -13.94 9.44 -2.69
C PHE A 159 -14.89 10.11 -1.69
N GLU A 160 -14.64 11.36 -1.35
CA GLU A 160 -15.53 12.11 -0.46
C GLU A 160 -16.93 12.26 -1.06
N ALA A 161 -17.04 12.56 -2.35
CA ALA A 161 -18.31 12.66 -3.06
C ALA A 161 -19.07 11.33 -3.18
N CYS A 162 -18.33 10.20 -3.23
CA CYS A 162 -18.87 8.85 -3.35
C CYS A 162 -18.95 8.10 -2.01
N ARG A 163 -18.68 8.78 -0.90
CA ARG A 163 -18.53 8.16 0.44
C ARG A 163 -19.65 7.17 0.77
N ASP A 164 -20.89 7.56 0.57
CA ASP A 164 -22.04 6.72 0.93
C ASP A 164 -22.19 5.49 0.03
N LEU A 165 -21.70 5.58 -1.20
CA LEU A 165 -21.66 4.45 -2.13
C LEU A 165 -20.54 3.47 -1.76
N LEU A 166 -19.36 3.98 -1.39
CA LEU A 166 -18.17 3.18 -1.06
C LEU A 166 -18.30 2.45 0.29
N ARG A 167 -19.23 2.86 1.16
CA ARG A 167 -19.49 2.23 2.46
C ARG A 167 -20.54 1.09 2.42
N ARG A 168 -21.11 0.82 1.28
CA ARG A 168 -22.09 -0.26 1.07
C ARG A 168 -21.42 -1.58 0.71
#